data_7a6063ef1cdbefa28e7b2021774b9975
#
_entry.id   7a6063ef1cdbefa28e7b2021774b9975
#
_cell.length_a   1.000
_cell.length_b   1.000
_cell.length_c   1.000
_cell.angle_alpha   90.00
_cell.angle_beta   90.00
_cell.angle_gamma   90.00
#
_symmetry.space_group_name_H-M   'P 1'
#
loop_
_entity.id
_entity.type
_entity.pdbx_description
1 polymer ?
#
loop_
_entity_poly.entity_id
_entity_poly.type
_entity_poly.pdbx_seq_one_letter_code
_entity_poly.pdbx_strand_id
1 'polypeptide(L)'
;MISRRKFIAAGTSGLLVAGCDRLDRSETFRGILRSSEGLTMKAQRLITSRDALAPEYRAADMSPIFRSNGTRLPNTNEYARHLTENFANWRIIVDGLVARPLSIPIQKLRALPHRTQITRHDCVEGWSAIGKWHGVPLATILGVAGLSTRAKYIVFHCADRFGDRQYYESIDLIDAFHPQTILALAMNDRLLPVPNGAPLRLRVERQLGYKQAKYIQRIQAVESLAGVYGGRGGYWEDTNDYEWYAGI
;
A
#
# COMPACT_ATOMS: atom_id res chain seq x y z
N MET A 1 -32.73 31.20 -31.72
CA MET A 1 -33.65 31.17 -30.56
C MET A 1 -33.51 29.86 -29.82
N ILE A 2 -33.02 29.89 -28.59
CA ILE A 2 -32.90 28.71 -27.74
C ILE A 2 -34.29 28.39 -27.19
N SER A 3 -34.82 27.18 -27.42
CA SER A 3 -36.16 26.80 -26.97
C SER A 3 -36.24 26.79 -25.45
N ARG A 4 -37.36 27.23 -24.86
CA ARG A 4 -37.61 27.24 -23.40
C ARG A 4 -37.34 25.87 -22.75
N ARG A 5 -37.57 24.77 -23.47
CA ARG A 5 -37.26 23.39 -22.99
C ARG A 5 -35.76 23.14 -22.84
N LYS A 6 -34.91 23.69 -23.73
CA LYS A 6 -33.46 23.58 -23.63
C LYS A 6 -32.89 24.41 -22.48
N PHE A 7 -33.52 25.52 -22.17
CA PHE A 7 -33.13 26.39 -21.03
C PHE A 7 -33.48 25.75 -19.69
N ILE A 8 -34.62 25.09 -19.57
CA ILE A 8 -35.04 24.36 -18.37
C ILE A 8 -34.14 23.14 -18.16
N ALA A 9 -33.84 22.36 -19.22
CA ALA A 9 -32.94 21.21 -19.15
C ALA A 9 -31.53 21.61 -18.77
N ALA A 10 -30.99 22.71 -19.27
CA ALA A 10 -29.67 23.24 -18.89
C ALA A 10 -29.66 23.76 -17.43
N GLY A 11 -30.73 24.38 -16.97
CA GLY A 11 -30.86 24.85 -15.59
C GLY A 11 -30.95 23.70 -14.58
N THR A 12 -31.69 22.66 -14.88
CA THR A 12 -31.77 21.47 -14.01
C THR A 12 -30.46 20.71 -13.95
N SER A 13 -29.73 20.57 -15.06
CA SER A 13 -28.40 19.94 -15.07
C SER A 13 -27.38 20.75 -14.27
N GLY A 14 -27.40 22.08 -14.35
CA GLY A 14 -26.52 22.94 -13.56
C GLY A 14 -26.80 22.86 -12.06
N LEU A 15 -28.07 22.73 -11.65
CA LEU A 15 -28.45 22.59 -10.24
C LEU A 15 -28.04 21.23 -9.68
N LEU A 16 -28.06 20.15 -10.48
CA LEU A 16 -27.61 18.83 -10.06
C LEU A 16 -26.08 18.81 -9.83
N VAL A 17 -25.31 19.43 -10.72
CA VAL A 17 -23.84 19.52 -10.58
C VAL A 17 -23.45 20.38 -9.35
N ALA A 18 -24.11 21.55 -9.17
CA ALA A 18 -23.88 22.40 -7.99
C ALA A 18 -24.31 21.71 -6.68
N GLY A 19 -25.28 20.81 -6.73
CA GLY A 19 -25.68 19.98 -5.58
C GLY A 19 -24.61 18.98 -5.19
N CYS A 20 -23.92 18.36 -6.15
CA CYS A 20 -22.81 17.43 -5.89
C CYS A 20 -21.63 18.13 -5.22
N ASP A 21 -21.23 19.33 -5.68
CA ASP A 21 -20.15 20.12 -5.07
C ASP A 21 -20.47 20.53 -3.62
N ARG A 22 -21.73 20.80 -3.32
CA ARG A 22 -22.16 21.19 -1.99
C ARG A 22 -22.23 19.98 -1.03
N LEU A 23 -22.60 18.80 -1.54
CA LEU A 23 -22.57 17.54 -0.80
C LEU A 23 -21.14 17.11 -0.50
N ASP A 24 -20.23 17.21 -1.49
CA ASP A 24 -18.83 16.85 -1.31
C ASP A 24 -18.13 17.71 -0.24
N ARG A 25 -18.54 18.97 -0.05
CA ARG A 25 -18.03 19.86 1.02
C ARG A 25 -18.67 19.60 2.39
N SER A 26 -19.68 18.77 2.49
CA SER A 26 -20.37 18.46 3.75
C SER A 26 -19.60 17.42 4.54
N GLU A 27 -19.11 17.78 5.73
CA GLU A 27 -18.46 16.84 6.67
C GLU A 27 -19.38 15.66 7.03
N THR A 28 -20.69 15.91 7.16
CA THR A 28 -21.68 14.86 7.43
C THR A 28 -21.76 13.88 6.28
N PHE A 29 -21.79 14.36 5.03
CA PHE A 29 -21.85 13.52 3.84
C PHE A 29 -20.55 12.71 3.66
N ARG A 30 -19.40 13.35 3.85
CA ARG A 30 -18.10 12.67 3.88
C ARG A 30 -18.03 11.61 4.98
N GLY A 31 -18.60 11.89 6.17
CA GLY A 31 -18.72 10.94 7.26
C GLY A 31 -19.54 9.70 6.88
N ILE A 32 -20.65 9.88 6.15
CA ILE A 32 -21.47 8.79 5.62
C ILE A 32 -20.69 7.97 4.59
N LEU A 33 -20.00 8.61 3.65
CA LEU A 33 -19.16 7.92 2.67
C LEU A 33 -18.05 7.10 3.33
N ARG A 34 -17.36 7.68 4.32
CA ARG A 34 -16.33 6.97 5.11
C ARG A 34 -16.92 5.79 5.89
N SER A 35 -18.15 5.87 6.38
CA SER A 35 -18.81 4.74 7.06
C SER A 35 -19.08 3.57 6.11
N SER A 36 -19.27 3.85 4.81
CA SER A 36 -19.48 2.82 3.78
C SER A 36 -18.23 1.97 3.52
N GLU A 37 -17.02 2.54 3.68
CA GLU A 37 -15.76 1.82 3.57
C GLU A 37 -15.72 0.59 4.51
N GLY A 38 -16.07 0.80 5.78
CA GLY A 38 -16.13 -0.26 6.76
C GLY A 38 -17.16 -1.36 6.41
N LEU A 39 -18.26 -1.00 5.77
CA LEU A 39 -19.26 -1.95 5.30
C LEU A 39 -18.75 -2.72 4.08
N THR A 40 -18.12 -2.05 3.12
CA THR A 40 -17.51 -2.66 1.94
C THR A 40 -16.43 -3.66 2.35
N MET A 41 -15.52 -3.27 3.25
CA MET A 41 -14.49 -4.17 3.77
C MET A 41 -15.10 -5.41 4.44
N LYS A 42 -16.13 -5.23 5.30
CA LYS A 42 -16.81 -6.35 5.96
C LYS A 42 -17.49 -7.27 4.95
N ALA A 43 -18.17 -6.70 3.95
CA ALA A 43 -18.84 -7.47 2.91
C ALA A 43 -17.84 -8.29 2.09
N GLN A 44 -16.75 -7.68 1.61
CA GLN A 44 -15.71 -8.39 0.88
C GLN A 44 -15.09 -9.52 1.71
N ARG A 45 -14.79 -9.27 2.99
CA ARG A 45 -14.22 -10.27 3.89
C ARG A 45 -15.19 -11.37 4.32
N LEU A 46 -16.49 -11.12 4.23
CA LEU A 46 -17.50 -12.13 4.48
C LEU A 46 -17.60 -13.14 3.33
N ILE A 47 -17.48 -12.68 2.08
CA ILE A 47 -17.60 -13.53 0.89
C ILE A 47 -16.27 -14.12 0.42
N THR A 48 -15.14 -13.57 0.86
CA THR A 48 -13.80 -14.03 0.48
C THR A 48 -13.10 -14.66 1.68
N SER A 49 -12.61 -15.89 1.52
CA SER A 49 -11.81 -16.55 2.57
C SER A 49 -10.59 -15.68 2.96
N ARG A 50 -10.22 -15.72 4.23
CA ARG A 50 -9.02 -15.01 4.74
C ARG A 50 -7.75 -15.37 3.99
N ASP A 51 -7.63 -16.63 3.58
CA ASP A 51 -6.45 -17.19 2.91
C ASP A 51 -6.64 -17.35 1.40
N ALA A 52 -7.76 -16.80 0.84
CA ALA A 52 -8.00 -16.84 -0.59
C ALA A 52 -6.89 -16.09 -1.34
N LEU A 53 -6.20 -16.80 -2.21
CA LEU A 53 -5.11 -16.22 -3.00
C LEU A 53 -5.65 -15.32 -4.10
N ALA A 54 -5.01 -14.19 -4.32
CA ALA A 54 -5.16 -13.43 -5.55
C ALA A 54 -4.68 -14.30 -6.73
N PRO A 55 -5.25 -14.14 -7.94
CA PRO A 55 -4.86 -14.93 -9.10
C PRO A 55 -3.35 -14.85 -9.37
N GLU A 56 -2.73 -16.01 -9.57
CA GLU A 56 -1.36 -16.13 -10.04
C GLU A 56 -1.35 -16.45 -11.54
N TYR A 57 -0.41 -15.88 -12.25
CA TYR A 57 -0.31 -15.90 -13.71
C TYR A 57 0.90 -16.71 -14.17
N ARG A 58 0.92 -17.10 -15.45
CA ARG A 58 2.07 -17.75 -16.06
C ARG A 58 3.14 -16.73 -16.45
N ALA A 59 4.36 -17.16 -16.62
CA ALA A 59 5.46 -16.29 -17.08
C ALA A 59 5.17 -15.62 -18.43
N ALA A 60 4.42 -16.30 -19.32
CA ALA A 60 4.02 -15.76 -20.61
C ALA A 60 2.99 -14.62 -20.51
N ASP A 61 2.30 -14.51 -19.39
CA ASP A 61 1.26 -13.49 -19.17
C ASP A 61 1.87 -12.20 -18.54
N MET A 62 3.16 -12.18 -18.25
CA MET A 62 3.82 -11.00 -17.68
C MET A 62 3.76 -9.82 -18.64
N SER A 63 3.49 -8.64 -18.09
CA SER A 63 3.46 -7.41 -18.87
C SER A 63 4.85 -7.06 -19.40
N PRO A 64 4.99 -6.71 -20.69
CA PRO A 64 6.29 -6.34 -21.27
C PRO A 64 6.87 -5.09 -20.59
N ILE A 65 6.00 -4.22 -20.07
CA ILE A 65 6.38 -3.02 -19.32
C ILE A 65 5.64 -3.02 -18.00
N PHE A 66 6.37 -2.95 -16.90
CA PHE A 66 5.80 -2.71 -15.58
C PHE A 66 6.08 -1.26 -15.17
N ARG A 67 5.05 -0.41 -15.20
CA ARG A 67 5.17 1.01 -14.86
C ARG A 67 5.52 1.20 -13.38
N SER A 68 6.21 2.28 -13.08
CA SER A 68 6.42 2.73 -11.71
C SER A 68 5.42 3.84 -11.39
N ASN A 69 4.73 3.72 -10.27
CA ASN A 69 3.82 4.73 -9.71
C ASN A 69 4.47 5.49 -8.54
N GLY A 70 3.97 6.65 -8.22
CA GLY A 70 4.45 7.48 -7.11
C GLY A 70 5.93 7.84 -7.23
N THR A 71 6.63 7.92 -6.10
CA THR A 71 8.07 8.26 -6.04
C THR A 71 8.90 7.29 -6.87
N ARG A 72 9.73 7.80 -7.79
CA ARG A 72 10.63 7.00 -8.62
C ARG A 72 12.07 6.99 -8.10
N LEU A 73 12.42 7.98 -7.32
CA LEU A 73 13.70 8.11 -6.62
C LEU A 73 13.46 8.94 -5.34
N PRO A 74 13.66 8.37 -4.15
CA PRO A 74 13.61 9.14 -2.91
C PRO A 74 14.65 10.27 -2.91
N ASN A 75 14.22 11.47 -2.57
CA ASN A 75 15.03 12.70 -2.62
C ASN A 75 15.74 12.99 -1.29
N THR A 76 16.11 11.97 -0.53
CA THR A 76 16.81 12.13 0.75
C THR A 76 18.29 11.80 0.63
N ASN A 77 19.14 12.56 1.34
CA ASN A 77 20.59 12.30 1.39
C ASN A 77 20.89 10.90 1.95
N GLU A 78 20.07 10.40 2.85
CA GLU A 78 20.20 9.05 3.42
C GLU A 78 20.01 7.99 2.33
N TYR A 79 18.94 8.10 1.54
CA TYR A 79 18.67 7.14 0.46
C TYR A 79 19.76 7.21 -0.62
N ALA A 80 20.24 8.42 -0.95
CA ALA A 80 21.33 8.61 -1.92
C ALA A 80 22.62 7.89 -1.46
N ARG A 81 22.99 7.96 -0.18
CA ARG A 81 24.12 7.20 0.39
C ARG A 81 23.89 5.69 0.25
N HIS A 82 22.74 5.20 0.64
CA HIS A 82 22.41 3.78 0.51
C HIS A 82 22.47 3.30 -0.95
N LEU A 83 22.02 4.13 -1.89
CA LEU A 83 22.08 3.82 -3.32
C LEU A 83 23.54 3.71 -3.80
N THR A 84 24.41 4.65 -3.40
CA THR A 84 25.85 4.63 -3.72
C THR A 84 26.54 3.40 -3.16
N GLU A 85 26.12 2.93 -1.98
CA GLU A 85 26.63 1.73 -1.33
C GLU A 85 25.93 0.43 -1.80
N ASN A 86 25.16 0.47 -2.89
CA ASN A 86 24.33 -0.67 -3.33
C ASN A 86 23.49 -1.29 -2.21
N PHE A 87 23.01 -0.44 -1.30
CA PHE A 87 22.20 -0.81 -0.14
C PHE A 87 22.92 -1.76 0.85
N ALA A 88 24.23 -1.83 0.85
CA ALA A 88 25.01 -2.72 1.72
C ALA A 88 24.67 -2.51 3.21
N ASN A 89 24.42 -1.27 3.61
CA ASN A 89 24.10 -0.89 4.98
C ASN A 89 22.61 -0.68 5.24
N TRP A 90 21.74 -1.05 4.28
CA TRP A 90 20.30 -0.95 4.47
C TRP A 90 19.82 -1.95 5.52
N ARG A 91 19.03 -1.45 6.46
CA ARG A 91 18.41 -2.27 7.51
C ARG A 91 16.93 -1.95 7.59
N ILE A 92 16.13 -2.94 7.92
CA ILE A 92 14.76 -2.71 8.37
C ILE A 92 14.68 -2.81 9.89
N ILE A 93 13.97 -1.89 10.48
CA ILE A 93 13.62 -1.93 11.91
C ILE A 93 12.22 -2.53 12.02
N VAL A 94 12.04 -3.47 12.93
CA VAL A 94 10.72 -4.01 13.29
C VAL A 94 10.50 -3.75 14.76
N ASP A 95 9.47 -2.97 15.10
CA ASP A 95 9.24 -2.52 16.48
C ASP A 95 7.75 -2.26 16.79
N GLY A 96 7.48 -1.51 17.85
CA GLY A 96 6.14 -1.24 18.35
C GLY A 96 5.65 -2.36 19.26
N LEU A 97 4.45 -2.87 19.02
CA LEU A 97 3.83 -3.92 19.83
C LEU A 97 4.38 -5.32 19.45
N VAL A 98 5.68 -5.51 19.67
CA VAL A 98 6.41 -6.75 19.46
C VAL A 98 7.16 -7.17 20.72
N ALA A 99 7.32 -8.47 20.94
CA ALA A 99 8.07 -9.00 22.07
C ALA A 99 9.59 -8.82 21.88
N ARG A 100 10.06 -8.86 20.62
CA ARG A 100 11.47 -8.76 20.23
C ARG A 100 11.62 -7.76 19.11
N PRO A 101 12.00 -6.51 19.38
CA PRO A 101 12.37 -5.57 18.33
C PRO A 101 13.56 -6.11 17.51
N LEU A 102 13.48 -5.94 16.19
CA LEU A 102 14.48 -6.46 15.27
C LEU A 102 15.13 -5.32 14.49
N SER A 103 16.43 -5.51 14.16
CA SER A 103 17.14 -4.68 13.19
C SER A 103 17.81 -5.60 12.19
N ILE A 104 17.20 -5.78 11.01
CA ILE A 104 17.56 -6.81 10.05
C ILE A 104 18.29 -6.18 8.86
N PRO A 105 19.57 -6.51 8.63
CA PRO A 105 20.28 -6.11 7.42
C PRO A 105 19.63 -6.71 6.17
N ILE A 106 19.68 -5.98 5.05
CA ILE A 106 19.10 -6.45 3.78
C ILE A 106 19.66 -7.81 3.34
N GLN A 107 20.94 -8.09 3.63
CA GLN A 107 21.59 -9.36 3.31
C GLN A 107 20.96 -10.53 4.10
N LYS A 108 20.55 -10.30 5.35
CA LYS A 108 19.84 -11.30 6.14
C LYS A 108 18.46 -11.61 5.56
N LEU A 109 17.73 -10.59 5.08
CA LEU A 109 16.46 -10.80 4.38
C LEU A 109 16.64 -11.64 3.11
N ARG A 110 17.71 -11.37 2.34
CA ARG A 110 18.04 -12.13 1.13
C ARG A 110 18.38 -13.60 1.41
N ALA A 111 18.78 -13.95 2.61
CA ALA A 111 19.12 -15.30 3.02
C ALA A 111 17.96 -16.11 3.62
N LEU A 112 16.81 -15.46 3.87
CA LEU A 112 15.63 -16.15 4.41
C LEU A 112 14.90 -16.92 3.30
N PRO A 113 14.02 -17.89 3.65
CA PRO A 113 13.13 -18.49 2.67
C PRO A 113 12.24 -17.44 2.00
N HIS A 114 12.14 -17.54 0.67
CA HIS A 114 11.36 -16.60 -0.14
C HIS A 114 10.13 -17.27 -0.76
N ARG A 115 9.11 -16.46 -1.03
CA ARG A 115 8.02 -16.79 -1.94
C ARG A 115 8.28 -16.11 -3.28
N THR A 116 8.01 -16.83 -4.36
CA THR A 116 7.92 -16.29 -5.72
C THR A 116 6.47 -16.35 -6.17
N GLN A 117 5.95 -15.27 -6.74
CA GLN A 117 4.58 -15.17 -7.26
C GLN A 117 4.53 -14.27 -8.48
N ILE A 118 3.69 -14.62 -9.45
CA ILE A 118 3.42 -13.79 -10.63
C ILE A 118 2.01 -13.26 -10.50
N THR A 119 1.87 -11.99 -10.15
CA THR A 119 0.60 -11.39 -9.75
C THR A 119 0.35 -10.09 -10.47
N ARG A 120 -0.93 -9.70 -10.57
CA ARG A 120 -1.34 -8.43 -11.12
C ARG A 120 -1.19 -7.32 -10.08
N HIS A 121 -0.81 -6.17 -10.53
CA HIS A 121 -0.79 -4.94 -9.79
C HIS A 121 -1.80 -3.99 -10.42
N ASP A 122 -2.81 -3.60 -9.67
CA ASP A 122 -3.84 -2.67 -10.10
C ASP A 122 -3.57 -1.31 -9.45
N CYS A 123 -3.28 -0.31 -10.27
CA CYS A 123 -2.99 1.04 -9.80
C CYS A 123 -4.25 1.90 -9.81
N VAL A 124 -4.41 2.74 -8.79
CA VAL A 124 -5.47 3.74 -8.73
C VAL A 124 -5.41 4.75 -9.89
N GLU A 125 -4.29 4.87 -10.56
CA GLU A 125 -4.10 5.67 -11.79
C GLU A 125 -4.76 5.05 -13.04
N GLY A 126 -5.48 3.92 -12.90
CA GLY A 126 -6.25 3.30 -13.99
C GLY A 126 -5.45 2.39 -14.92
N TRP A 127 -4.31 1.87 -14.48
CA TRP A 127 -3.55 0.87 -15.23
C TRP A 127 -3.25 -0.38 -14.39
N SER A 128 -3.05 -1.50 -15.06
CA SER A 128 -2.65 -2.76 -14.44
C SER A 128 -1.41 -3.33 -15.13
N ALA A 129 -0.62 -4.10 -14.38
CA ALA A 129 0.52 -4.82 -14.93
C ALA A 129 0.76 -6.12 -14.15
N ILE A 130 1.14 -7.17 -14.86
CA ILE A 130 1.51 -8.46 -14.28
C ILE A 130 3.03 -8.52 -14.16
N GLY A 131 3.53 -8.82 -12.96
CA GLY A 131 4.96 -8.94 -12.69
C GLY A 131 5.27 -10.14 -11.80
N LYS A 132 6.49 -10.64 -11.93
CA LYS A 132 7.02 -11.70 -11.08
C LYS A 132 7.75 -11.08 -9.90
N TRP A 133 7.31 -11.42 -8.71
CA TRP A 133 7.83 -10.90 -7.45
C TRP A 133 8.50 -12.00 -6.65
N HIS A 134 9.59 -11.65 -5.98
CA HIS A 134 10.35 -12.57 -5.16
C HIS A 134 10.75 -11.87 -3.86
N GLY A 135 10.41 -12.45 -2.71
CA GLY A 135 10.67 -11.84 -1.42
C GLY A 135 10.27 -12.69 -0.22
N VAL A 136 10.55 -12.19 0.95
CA VAL A 136 10.29 -12.87 2.23
C VAL A 136 8.81 -12.67 2.62
N PRO A 137 8.06 -13.73 2.96
CA PRO A 137 6.74 -13.57 3.56
C PRO A 137 6.79 -12.67 4.80
N LEU A 138 5.93 -11.65 4.85
CA LEU A 138 5.88 -10.73 5.99
C LEU A 138 5.61 -11.48 7.30
N ALA A 139 4.75 -12.49 7.25
CA ALA A 139 4.43 -13.36 8.39
C ALA A 139 5.68 -13.98 9.05
N THR A 140 6.72 -14.34 8.27
CA THR A 140 7.99 -14.86 8.79
C THR A 140 8.67 -13.84 9.70
N ILE A 141 8.75 -12.60 9.27
CA ILE A 141 9.38 -11.51 10.05
C ILE A 141 8.57 -11.19 11.30
N LEU A 142 7.25 -11.07 11.16
CA LEU A 142 6.35 -10.80 12.28
C LEU A 142 6.34 -11.95 13.30
N GLY A 143 6.44 -13.20 12.85
CA GLY A 143 6.55 -14.36 13.72
C GLY A 143 7.84 -14.36 14.56
N VAL A 144 8.98 -13.98 13.95
CA VAL A 144 10.25 -13.82 14.67
C VAL A 144 10.19 -12.68 15.68
N ALA A 145 9.58 -11.55 15.31
CA ALA A 145 9.40 -10.40 16.21
C ALA A 145 8.45 -10.71 17.38
N GLY A 146 7.47 -11.59 17.17
CA GLY A 146 6.46 -11.96 18.16
C GLY A 146 5.51 -10.81 18.45
N LEU A 147 4.39 -10.74 17.71
CA LEU A 147 3.40 -9.68 17.90
C LEU A 147 2.71 -9.80 19.27
N SER A 148 2.51 -8.66 19.93
CA SER A 148 1.61 -8.58 21.08
C SER A 148 0.16 -8.85 20.64
N THR A 149 -0.64 -9.43 21.51
CA THR A 149 -2.09 -9.63 21.27
C THR A 149 -2.87 -8.32 21.10
N ARG A 150 -2.28 -7.20 21.49
CA ARG A 150 -2.83 -5.85 21.30
C ARG A 150 -2.58 -5.30 19.89
N ALA A 151 -1.62 -5.84 19.14
CA ALA A 151 -1.36 -5.39 17.78
C ALA A 151 -2.55 -5.67 16.87
N LYS A 152 -2.96 -4.69 16.09
CA LYS A 152 -4.05 -4.78 15.11
C LYS A 152 -3.63 -4.39 13.70
N TYR A 153 -2.61 -3.54 13.61
CA TYR A 153 -2.13 -2.98 12.35
C TYR A 153 -0.61 -3.06 12.27
N ILE A 154 -0.13 -3.17 11.04
CA ILE A 154 1.29 -3.06 10.69
C ILE A 154 1.47 -1.81 9.83
N VAL A 155 2.32 -0.90 10.28
CA VAL A 155 2.66 0.36 9.62
C VAL A 155 4.03 0.24 8.97
N PHE A 156 4.14 0.63 7.72
CA PHE A 156 5.37 0.66 6.93
C PHE A 156 5.83 2.10 6.77
N HIS A 157 6.98 2.43 7.33
CA HIS A 157 7.60 3.75 7.16
C HIS A 157 8.65 3.65 6.05
N CYS A 158 8.58 4.56 5.09
CA CYS A 158 9.35 4.52 3.85
C CYS A 158 10.42 5.60 3.80
N ALA A 159 11.45 5.41 2.98
CA ALA A 159 12.52 6.40 2.82
C ALA A 159 12.13 7.60 1.96
N ASP A 160 11.07 7.47 1.16
CA ASP A 160 10.60 8.55 0.31
C ASP A 160 9.70 9.54 1.06
N ARG A 161 9.64 10.74 0.52
CA ARG A 161 8.93 11.89 1.09
C ARG A 161 8.21 12.66 -0.02
N PHE A 162 7.05 13.21 0.33
CA PHE A 162 6.35 14.21 -0.46
C PHE A 162 6.39 15.53 0.29
N GLY A 163 7.24 16.46 -0.16
CA GLY A 163 7.59 17.63 0.62
C GLY A 163 8.21 17.22 1.97
N ASP A 164 7.68 17.76 3.05
CA ASP A 164 8.17 17.49 4.41
C ASP A 164 7.59 16.21 5.04
N ARG A 165 6.60 15.59 4.40
CA ARG A 165 5.93 14.41 4.93
C ARG A 165 6.56 13.13 4.43
N GLN A 166 6.92 12.25 5.36
CA GLN A 166 7.39 10.91 5.04
C GLN A 166 6.23 10.07 4.48
N TYR A 167 6.51 9.30 3.43
CA TYR A 167 5.55 8.31 2.96
C TYR A 167 5.43 7.16 3.96
N TYR A 168 4.22 6.75 4.21
CA TYR A 168 3.93 5.58 5.03
C TYR A 168 2.65 4.92 4.55
N GLU A 169 2.46 3.68 4.93
CA GLU A 169 1.27 2.90 4.63
C GLU A 169 0.99 1.89 5.74
N SER A 170 -0.23 1.41 5.84
CA SER A 170 -0.57 0.38 6.81
C SER A 170 -1.54 -0.65 6.26
N ILE A 171 -1.47 -1.84 6.84
CA ILE A 171 -2.42 -2.94 6.62
C ILE A 171 -2.81 -3.54 7.97
N ASP A 172 -3.92 -4.28 8.02
CA ASP A 172 -4.27 -5.03 9.22
C ASP A 172 -3.56 -6.40 9.27
N LEU A 173 -3.78 -7.13 10.35
CA LEU A 173 -3.14 -8.43 10.53
C LEU A 173 -3.68 -9.50 9.59
N ILE A 174 -4.90 -9.37 9.05
CA ILE A 174 -5.42 -10.32 8.06
C ILE A 174 -4.56 -10.28 6.81
N ASP A 175 -4.30 -9.08 6.30
CA ASP A 175 -3.45 -8.90 5.14
C ASP A 175 -1.96 -9.07 5.46
N ALA A 176 -1.51 -8.71 6.67
CA ALA A 176 -0.11 -8.89 7.09
C ALA A 176 0.32 -10.37 7.17
N PHE A 177 -0.59 -11.26 7.55
CA PHE A 177 -0.34 -12.71 7.63
C PHE A 177 -0.80 -13.47 6.38
N HIS A 178 -1.33 -12.79 5.37
CA HIS A 178 -1.76 -13.44 4.15
C HIS A 178 -0.55 -14.07 3.41
N PRO A 179 -0.69 -15.30 2.86
CA PRO A 179 0.43 -16.03 2.25
C PRO A 179 1.14 -15.29 1.11
N GLN A 180 0.43 -14.42 0.37
CA GLN A 180 0.99 -13.61 -0.72
C GLN A 180 1.48 -12.23 -0.27
N THR A 181 1.38 -11.89 1.01
CA THR A 181 1.97 -10.64 1.51
C THR A 181 3.45 -10.85 1.77
N ILE A 182 4.27 -10.23 0.91
CA ILE A 182 5.73 -10.40 0.95
C ILE A 182 6.46 -9.05 0.99
N LEU A 183 7.64 -9.08 1.58
CA LEU A 183 8.64 -8.05 1.46
C LEU A 183 9.50 -8.36 0.22
N ALA A 184 9.15 -7.77 -0.92
CA ALA A 184 9.77 -8.06 -2.20
C ALA A 184 11.16 -7.42 -2.31
N LEU A 185 12.14 -8.21 -2.73
CA LEU A 185 13.55 -7.89 -2.93
C LEU A 185 13.93 -7.91 -4.41
N ALA A 186 13.13 -8.61 -5.23
CA ALA A 186 13.37 -8.75 -6.65
C ALA A 186 12.06 -8.71 -7.44
N MET A 187 12.17 -8.32 -8.70
CA MET A 187 11.10 -8.21 -9.66
C MET A 187 11.57 -8.68 -11.03
N ASN A 188 10.81 -9.53 -11.71
CA ASN A 188 11.09 -10.03 -13.05
C ASN A 188 12.52 -10.61 -13.17
N ASP A 189 12.89 -11.46 -12.20
CA ASP A 189 14.17 -12.17 -12.10
C ASP A 189 15.41 -11.27 -11.93
N ARG A 190 15.22 -10.01 -11.51
CA ARG A 190 16.30 -9.06 -11.22
C ARG A 190 16.09 -8.43 -9.85
N LEU A 191 17.15 -7.93 -9.25
CA LEU A 191 17.03 -7.09 -8.06
C LEU A 191 16.04 -5.96 -8.34
N LEU A 192 15.29 -5.61 -7.30
CA LEU A 192 14.25 -4.59 -7.41
C LEU A 192 14.83 -3.27 -7.93
N PRO A 193 14.31 -2.73 -9.05
CA PRO A 193 14.77 -1.45 -9.57
C PRO A 193 14.42 -0.30 -8.64
N VAL A 194 15.23 0.76 -8.62
CA VAL A 194 14.97 1.95 -7.79
C VAL A 194 13.57 2.52 -8.01
N PRO A 195 13.09 2.76 -9.23
CA PRO A 195 11.73 3.28 -9.44
C PRO A 195 10.63 2.37 -8.91
N ASN A 196 10.92 1.07 -8.77
CA ASN A 196 9.97 0.06 -8.28
C ASN A 196 10.10 -0.21 -6.78
N GLY A 197 10.98 0.52 -6.05
CA GLY A 197 11.04 0.49 -4.59
C GLY A 197 12.27 -0.17 -3.97
N ALA A 198 13.42 -0.23 -4.69
CA ALA A 198 14.65 -0.80 -4.13
C ALA A 198 15.03 -0.14 -2.78
N PRO A 199 15.61 -0.92 -1.86
CA PRO A 199 15.93 -2.34 -1.96
C PRO A 199 14.80 -3.25 -1.50
N LEU A 200 13.69 -2.69 -0.96
CA LEU A 200 12.60 -3.43 -0.33
C LEU A 200 11.25 -2.74 -0.53
N ARG A 201 10.26 -3.50 -0.98
CA ARG A 201 8.87 -3.03 -1.06
C ARG A 201 7.88 -4.05 -0.54
N LEU A 202 6.71 -3.58 -0.13
CA LEU A 202 5.56 -4.42 0.18
C LEU A 202 4.86 -4.89 -1.10
N ARG A 203 4.45 -6.15 -1.09
CA ARG A 203 3.42 -6.69 -1.97
C ARG A 203 2.27 -7.20 -1.11
N VAL A 204 1.08 -6.69 -1.32
CA VAL A 204 -0.18 -7.11 -0.70
C VAL A 204 -1.21 -7.27 -1.81
N GLU A 205 -1.31 -8.48 -2.34
CA GLU A 205 -1.89 -8.74 -3.66
C GLU A 205 -3.39 -8.49 -3.73
N ARG A 206 -4.07 -8.44 -2.60
CA ARG A 206 -5.51 -8.21 -2.51
C ARG A 206 -5.89 -6.75 -2.32
N GLN A 207 -4.93 -5.82 -2.48
CA GLN A 207 -5.17 -4.38 -2.34
C GLN A 207 -4.54 -3.59 -3.48
N LEU A 208 -5.13 -2.43 -3.79
CA LEU A 208 -4.65 -1.51 -4.82
C LEU A 208 -3.20 -1.06 -4.59
N GLY A 209 -2.58 -0.62 -5.65
CA GLY A 209 -1.16 -0.32 -5.73
C GLY A 209 -0.63 0.71 -4.74
N TYR A 210 -1.43 1.66 -4.28
CA TYR A 210 -0.98 2.64 -3.29
C TYR A 210 -0.73 2.02 -1.90
N LYS A 211 -1.38 0.89 -1.58
CA LYS A 211 -1.12 0.12 -0.36
C LYS A 211 0.22 -0.63 -0.39
N GLN A 212 0.87 -0.69 -1.53
CA GLN A 212 2.09 -1.48 -1.72
C GLN A 212 3.34 -0.60 -1.54
N ALA A 213 3.62 -0.24 -0.29
CA ALA A 213 4.68 0.66 0.14
C ALA A 213 6.05 0.32 -0.46
N LYS A 214 6.79 1.34 -0.93
CA LYS A 214 8.15 1.23 -1.50
C LYS A 214 9.20 1.75 -0.51
N TYR A 215 10.46 1.36 -0.69
CA TYR A 215 11.61 1.87 0.08
C TYR A 215 11.46 1.69 1.59
N ILE A 216 10.97 0.55 2.04
CA ILE A 216 10.64 0.29 3.45
C ILE A 216 11.89 0.33 4.33
N GLN A 217 11.86 1.16 5.39
CA GLN A 217 12.92 1.26 6.40
C GLN A 217 12.47 0.73 7.78
N ARG A 218 11.17 0.87 8.11
CA ARG A 218 10.66 0.44 9.42
C ARG A 218 9.28 -0.18 9.26
N ILE A 219 9.05 -1.23 10.02
CA ILE A 219 7.78 -1.97 10.14
C ILE A 219 7.36 -1.88 11.60
N GLN A 220 6.25 -1.22 11.88
CA GLN A 220 5.80 -0.96 13.25
C GLN A 220 4.46 -1.63 13.52
N ALA A 221 4.38 -2.46 14.55
CA ALA A 221 3.13 -3.02 15.03
C ALA A 221 2.41 -2.05 15.97
N VAL A 222 1.16 -1.71 15.71
CA VAL A 222 0.37 -0.77 16.51
C VAL A 222 -1.03 -1.31 16.83
N GLU A 223 -1.63 -0.80 17.91
CA GLU A 223 -3.01 -1.12 18.27
C GLU A 223 -4.04 -0.27 17.53
N SER A 224 -3.67 0.98 17.21
CA SER A 224 -4.54 1.96 16.56
C SER A 224 -3.72 2.81 15.60
N LEU A 225 -4.34 3.22 14.50
CA LEU A 225 -3.76 4.14 13.53
C LEU A 225 -3.92 5.61 13.93
N ALA A 226 -4.85 5.93 14.86
CA ALA A 226 -5.19 7.30 15.23
C ALA A 226 -4.01 8.16 15.72
N GLY A 227 -2.95 7.56 16.25
CA GLY A 227 -1.73 8.24 16.69
C GLY A 227 -0.58 8.19 15.67
N VAL A 228 -0.82 7.72 14.44
CA VAL A 228 0.20 7.55 13.41
C VAL A 228 0.00 8.62 12.34
N TYR A 229 0.90 9.60 12.26
CA TYR A 229 0.83 10.76 11.35
C TYR A 229 -0.55 11.45 11.40
N GLY A 230 -1.32 11.48 10.29
CA GLY A 230 -2.66 12.08 10.23
C GLY A 230 -3.77 11.18 10.78
N GLY A 231 -3.45 9.95 11.17
CA GLY A 231 -4.37 9.04 11.87
C GLY A 231 -5.28 8.22 10.98
N ARG A 232 -5.18 8.34 9.65
CA ARG A 232 -6.05 7.64 8.70
C ARG A 232 -5.42 6.39 8.07
N GLY A 233 -4.17 6.10 8.41
CA GLY A 233 -3.52 4.83 8.13
C GLY A 233 -2.65 4.75 6.90
N GLY A 234 -2.51 5.83 6.13
CA GLY A 234 -1.61 5.94 5.01
C GLY A 234 -1.41 7.39 4.57
N TYR A 235 -0.38 7.63 3.77
CA TYR A 235 -0.08 8.97 3.26
C TYR A 235 -1.24 9.54 2.40
N TRP A 236 -1.78 8.72 1.49
CA TRP A 236 -2.85 9.16 0.59
C TRP A 236 -4.20 9.24 1.30
N GLU A 237 -4.42 8.42 2.30
CA GLU A 237 -5.58 8.47 3.20
C GLU A 237 -5.59 9.77 4.00
N ASP A 238 -4.42 10.20 4.48
CA ASP A 238 -4.28 11.45 5.25
C ASP A 238 -4.39 12.70 4.37
N THR A 239 -3.96 12.65 3.11
CA THR A 239 -3.78 13.85 2.27
C THR A 239 -4.82 14.00 1.18
N ASN A 240 -5.36 12.90 0.66
CA ASN A 240 -6.21 12.88 -0.53
C ASN A 240 -7.52 12.10 -0.35
N ASP A 241 -7.92 11.84 0.90
CA ASP A 241 -9.15 11.12 1.25
C ASP A 241 -9.28 9.73 0.60
N TYR A 242 -8.15 9.04 0.37
CA TYR A 242 -8.19 7.66 -0.10
C TYR A 242 -8.76 6.75 0.99
N GLU A 243 -9.43 5.67 0.58
CA GLU A 243 -9.91 4.67 1.50
C GLU A 243 -8.74 3.86 2.08
N TRP A 244 -8.80 3.58 3.38
CA TRP A 244 -7.76 2.78 4.02
C TRP A 244 -7.79 1.32 3.56
N TYR A 245 -8.99 0.75 3.35
CA TYR A 245 -9.15 -0.59 2.80
C TYR A 245 -9.40 -0.52 1.29
N ALA A 246 -8.38 -0.81 0.52
CA ALA A 246 -8.39 -0.77 -0.94
C ALA A 246 -8.50 -2.19 -1.55
N GLY A 247 -9.39 -3.01 -1.03
CA GLY A 247 -9.58 -4.40 -1.46
C GLY A 247 -10.03 -4.54 -2.91
N ILE A 248 -9.46 -5.51 -3.64
CA ILE A 248 -9.75 -5.86 -5.03
C ILE A 248 -9.95 -7.37 -5.16
#